data_b1e1894f7116aa1b218b6d24f11e8d26
#
_entry.id   b1e1894f7116aa1b218b6d24f11e8d26
#
_cell.length_a   1.000
_cell.length_b   1.000
_cell.length_c   1.000
_cell.angle_alpha   90.00
_cell.angle_beta   90.00
_cell.angle_gamma   90.00
#
_symmetry.space_group_name_H-M   'P 1'
#
loop_
_entity.id
_entity.type
_entity.pdbx_description
1 polymer ?
#
loop_
_entity_poly.entity_id
_entity_poly.type
_entity_poly.pdbx_seq_one_letter_code
_entity_poly.pdbx_strand_id
1 'polypeptide(L)'
;MASLDVLIVGLGSTHGLRAAEDELAGSLLRAGADAMLVRAERPREVRTLALTDLMWARAARRAAVESLAEAAPRAVVYSTTTAALLWPQPGAVRFDAPAAGNRPGRHGVWQRPVERRRLREAPLLVPQDAGALVEAGSPTTESVIVPIPVEPSDGGAGGVRDIAALTYATNPYKKGLDRVLAAWEAVRREDEELVVAGLRGPDRPGVRYAGTLDHDDYRALLRRARVYVTAPRREDYGIAQLEALADGTRVVTTPAPGPYAALPLLAGVGAEDGAPVGWVADPSPAALGAAVRAALDDATDDAVYADRALAAIAPFRRAAVDRTVAEELLPRLLRP
;
A
#
# COMPACT_ATOMS: atom_id res chain seq x y z
N MET A 1 23.24 -19.14 -22.75
CA MET A 1 22.75 -18.30 -21.65
C MET A 1 21.26 -18.58 -21.53
N ALA A 2 20.75 -18.90 -20.33
CA ALA A 2 19.30 -18.99 -20.11
C ALA A 2 18.65 -17.64 -20.47
N SER A 3 17.54 -17.63 -21.19
CA SER A 3 16.90 -16.39 -21.59
C SER A 3 16.03 -15.92 -20.43
N LEU A 4 16.45 -14.88 -19.73
CA LEU A 4 15.66 -14.21 -18.69
C LEU A 4 14.49 -13.47 -19.35
N ASP A 5 13.26 -13.74 -18.93
CA ASP A 5 12.11 -13.02 -19.46
C ASP A 5 12.00 -11.61 -18.84
N VAL A 6 12.04 -11.50 -17.52
CA VAL A 6 11.81 -10.24 -16.82
C VAL A 6 12.86 -9.98 -15.75
N LEU A 7 13.55 -8.83 -15.84
CA LEU A 7 14.38 -8.29 -14.78
C LEU A 7 13.58 -7.24 -13.99
N ILE A 8 13.41 -7.45 -12.68
CA ILE A 8 12.80 -6.49 -11.77
C ILE A 8 13.90 -5.74 -11.03
N VAL A 9 13.93 -4.42 -11.12
CA VAL A 9 14.88 -3.55 -10.41
C VAL A 9 14.17 -2.90 -9.23
N GLY A 10 14.45 -3.40 -8.04
CA GLY A 10 13.84 -2.97 -6.77
C GLY A 10 14.70 -2.01 -5.96
N LEU A 11 14.10 -1.29 -5.02
CA LEU A 11 14.80 -0.50 -4.02
C LEU A 11 14.93 -1.23 -2.69
N GLY A 12 13.93 -2.01 -2.29
CA GLY A 12 13.90 -2.67 -0.98
C GLY A 12 14.04 -1.72 0.21
N SER A 13 13.68 -0.43 0.05
CA SER A 13 13.96 0.63 1.02
C SER A 13 13.15 0.51 2.31
N THR A 14 11.98 -0.10 2.26
CA THR A 14 11.10 -0.37 3.42
C THR A 14 10.65 -1.83 3.42
N HIS A 15 10.15 -2.32 4.57
CA HIS A 15 9.62 -3.68 4.66
C HIS A 15 8.44 -3.89 3.68
N GLY A 16 7.47 -2.97 3.67
CA GLY A 16 6.32 -3.08 2.77
C GLY A 16 6.70 -3.04 1.29
N LEU A 17 7.70 -2.23 0.90
CA LEU A 17 8.18 -2.21 -0.48
C LEU A 17 8.85 -3.54 -0.86
N ARG A 18 9.66 -4.13 0.05
CA ARG A 18 10.26 -5.46 -0.20
C ARG A 18 9.20 -6.51 -0.42
N ALA A 19 8.20 -6.57 0.45
CA ALA A 19 7.09 -7.51 0.31
C ALA A 19 6.35 -7.34 -1.02
N ALA A 20 6.07 -6.09 -1.42
CA ALA A 20 5.42 -5.79 -2.70
C ALA A 20 6.29 -6.15 -3.93
N GLU A 21 7.61 -6.04 -3.82
CA GLU A 21 8.56 -6.47 -4.86
C GLU A 21 8.62 -8.00 -4.95
N ASP A 22 8.68 -8.71 -3.81
CA ASP A 22 8.67 -10.17 -3.75
C ASP A 22 7.36 -10.74 -4.29
N GLU A 23 6.22 -10.12 -3.98
CA GLU A 23 4.92 -10.53 -4.51
C GLU A 23 4.85 -10.37 -6.03
N LEU A 24 5.34 -9.26 -6.60
CA LEU A 24 5.39 -9.11 -8.06
C LEU A 24 6.27 -10.18 -8.72
N ALA A 25 7.46 -10.42 -8.18
CA ALA A 25 8.35 -11.47 -8.68
C ALA A 25 7.68 -12.85 -8.60
N GLY A 26 7.07 -13.17 -7.45
CA GLY A 26 6.31 -14.40 -7.26
C GLY A 26 5.15 -14.56 -8.25
N SER A 27 4.40 -13.49 -8.51
CA SER A 27 3.28 -13.52 -9.48
C SER A 27 3.77 -13.77 -10.91
N LEU A 28 4.88 -13.15 -11.33
CA LEU A 28 5.49 -13.40 -12.64
C LEU A 28 6.00 -14.86 -12.77
N LEU A 29 6.63 -15.39 -11.72
CA LEU A 29 7.06 -16.80 -11.69
C LEU A 29 5.86 -17.77 -11.76
N ARG A 30 4.77 -17.50 -11.03
CA ARG A 30 3.52 -18.28 -11.10
C ARG A 30 2.84 -18.19 -12.47
N ALA A 31 3.02 -17.05 -13.15
CA ALA A 31 2.56 -16.87 -14.54
C ALA A 31 3.45 -17.61 -15.58
N GLY A 32 4.52 -18.29 -15.15
CA GLY A 32 5.41 -19.06 -15.99
C GLY A 32 6.58 -18.29 -16.61
N ALA A 33 6.80 -17.03 -16.22
CA ALA A 33 7.94 -16.26 -16.68
C ALA A 33 9.22 -16.62 -15.90
N ASP A 34 10.39 -16.61 -16.56
CA ASP A 34 11.68 -16.56 -15.88
C ASP A 34 11.91 -15.12 -15.40
N ALA A 35 11.79 -14.87 -14.09
CA ALA A 35 11.85 -13.54 -13.51
C ALA A 35 12.94 -13.44 -12.43
N MET A 36 13.79 -12.42 -12.54
CA MET A 36 14.85 -12.13 -11.58
C MET A 36 14.57 -10.77 -10.90
N LEU A 37 14.60 -10.76 -9.57
CA LEU A 37 14.52 -9.55 -8.77
C LEU A 37 15.90 -9.18 -8.24
N VAL A 38 16.39 -7.99 -8.63
CA VAL A 38 17.59 -7.38 -8.08
C VAL A 38 17.21 -6.13 -7.29
N ARG A 39 17.84 -5.94 -6.12
CA ARG A 39 17.59 -4.78 -5.27
C ARG A 39 18.83 -3.90 -5.18
N ALA A 40 18.56 -2.60 -5.18
CA ALA A 40 19.57 -1.59 -4.92
C ALA A 40 20.21 -1.79 -3.54
N GLU A 41 21.52 -1.69 -3.43
CA GLU A 41 22.18 -1.60 -2.12
C GLU A 41 21.70 -0.34 -1.36
N ARG A 42 21.52 -0.49 -0.05
CA ARG A 42 21.08 0.62 0.79
C ARG A 42 22.13 1.76 0.77
N PRO A 43 21.78 2.94 0.21
CA PRO A 43 22.72 4.04 0.19
C PRO A 43 22.90 4.66 1.57
N ARG A 44 23.97 5.47 1.73
CA ARG A 44 24.17 6.26 2.95
C ARG A 44 23.03 7.23 3.16
N GLU A 45 22.64 7.38 4.43
CA GLU A 45 21.62 8.35 4.82
C GLU A 45 22.10 9.79 4.57
N VAL A 46 21.21 10.59 4.01
CA VAL A 46 21.46 11.99 3.70
C VAL A 46 20.31 12.85 4.23
N ARG A 47 20.60 14.14 4.46
CA ARG A 47 19.70 15.04 5.21
C ARG A 47 18.46 15.52 4.44
N THR A 48 18.41 15.38 3.14
CA THR A 48 17.30 15.91 2.34
C THR A 48 16.64 14.84 1.50
N LEU A 49 15.32 14.88 1.36
CA LEU A 49 14.56 13.92 0.54
C LEU A 49 15.06 13.91 -0.92
N ALA A 50 15.37 15.08 -1.48
CA ALA A 50 15.87 15.18 -2.86
C ALA A 50 17.20 14.43 -3.07
N LEU A 51 18.14 14.52 -2.11
CA LEU A 51 19.38 13.75 -2.16
C LEU A 51 19.16 12.27 -1.85
N THR A 52 18.25 11.95 -0.93
CA THR A 52 17.87 10.56 -0.63
C THR A 52 17.38 9.85 -1.91
N ASP A 53 16.46 10.48 -2.63
CA ASP A 53 15.94 9.91 -3.89
C ASP A 53 17.05 9.80 -4.96
N LEU A 54 17.98 10.76 -5.03
CA LEU A 54 19.12 10.68 -5.94
C LEU A 54 20.06 9.51 -5.61
N MET A 55 20.33 9.30 -4.32
CA MET A 55 21.19 8.19 -3.88
C MET A 55 20.54 6.83 -4.18
N TRP A 56 19.23 6.70 -3.92
CA TRP A 56 18.49 5.50 -4.26
C TRP A 56 18.42 5.27 -5.77
N ALA A 57 18.17 6.32 -6.57
CA ALA A 57 18.15 6.21 -8.03
C ALA A 57 19.51 5.78 -8.61
N ARG A 58 20.63 6.27 -8.03
CA ARG A 58 21.99 5.84 -8.41
C ARG A 58 22.26 4.39 -8.02
N ALA A 59 21.83 3.96 -6.84
CA ALA A 59 21.97 2.59 -6.39
C ALA A 59 21.16 1.62 -7.28
N ALA A 60 19.90 1.97 -7.60
CA ALA A 60 19.08 1.19 -8.53
C ALA A 60 19.69 1.12 -9.94
N ARG A 61 20.23 2.26 -10.44
CA ARG A 61 20.93 2.27 -11.73
C ARG A 61 22.14 1.31 -11.73
N ARG A 62 22.94 1.28 -10.65
CA ARG A 62 24.09 0.40 -10.54
C ARG A 62 23.63 -1.06 -10.58
N ALA A 63 22.68 -1.44 -9.74
CA ALA A 63 22.13 -2.80 -9.72
C ALA A 63 21.57 -3.22 -11.10
N ALA A 64 20.87 -2.32 -11.78
CA ALA A 64 20.37 -2.56 -13.13
C ALA A 64 21.49 -2.78 -14.15
N VAL A 65 22.55 -1.94 -14.14
CA VAL A 65 23.69 -2.05 -15.07
C VAL A 65 24.44 -3.36 -14.87
N GLU A 66 24.71 -3.74 -13.62
CA GLU A 66 25.38 -4.99 -13.27
C GLU A 66 24.58 -6.20 -13.77
N SER A 67 23.28 -6.25 -13.45
CA SER A 67 22.41 -7.35 -13.88
C SER A 67 22.25 -7.44 -15.41
N LEU A 68 22.16 -6.30 -16.09
CA LEU A 68 22.07 -6.25 -17.57
C LEU A 68 23.37 -6.68 -18.27
N ALA A 69 24.52 -6.59 -17.59
CA ALA A 69 25.78 -7.10 -18.11
C ALA A 69 25.88 -8.63 -18.03
N GLU A 70 25.18 -9.24 -17.07
CA GLU A 70 25.18 -10.69 -16.81
C GLU A 70 24.05 -11.42 -17.54
N ALA A 71 22.91 -10.77 -17.70
CA ALA A 71 21.71 -11.35 -18.32
C ALA A 71 21.12 -10.38 -19.37
N ALA A 72 20.53 -10.94 -20.43
CA ALA A 72 19.81 -10.20 -21.47
C ALA A 72 18.31 -10.42 -21.30
N PRO A 73 17.63 -9.69 -20.39
CA PRO A 73 16.20 -9.84 -20.18
C PRO A 73 15.42 -9.33 -21.38
N ARG A 74 14.28 -9.97 -21.68
CA ARG A 74 13.34 -9.50 -22.71
C ARG A 74 12.61 -8.23 -22.26
N ALA A 75 12.37 -8.07 -20.95
CA ALA A 75 11.76 -6.88 -20.37
C ALA A 75 12.44 -6.48 -19.05
N VAL A 76 12.41 -5.16 -18.76
CA VAL A 76 12.84 -4.62 -17.46
C VAL A 76 11.64 -3.95 -16.79
N VAL A 77 11.46 -4.20 -15.49
CA VAL A 77 10.45 -3.55 -14.64
C VAL A 77 11.16 -2.81 -13.51
N TYR A 78 10.99 -1.51 -13.42
CA TYR A 78 11.43 -0.71 -12.28
C TYR A 78 10.32 -0.69 -11.24
N SER A 79 10.58 -1.19 -10.02
CA SER A 79 9.58 -1.42 -8.99
C SER A 79 8.99 -0.14 -8.40
N THR A 80 9.60 1.01 -8.65
CA THR A 80 9.15 2.34 -8.23
C THR A 80 9.55 3.40 -9.24
N THR A 81 8.88 4.56 -9.20
CA THR A 81 9.32 5.72 -9.99
C THR A 81 10.77 6.11 -9.65
N THR A 82 11.18 6.03 -8.36
CA THR A 82 12.55 6.34 -7.94
C THR A 82 13.57 5.40 -8.58
N ALA A 83 13.28 4.10 -8.70
CA ALA A 83 14.16 3.16 -9.38
C ALA A 83 14.33 3.49 -10.87
N ALA A 84 13.29 4.06 -11.50
CA ALA A 84 13.29 4.43 -12.91
C ALA A 84 13.97 5.79 -13.21
N LEU A 85 14.17 6.67 -12.20
CA LEU A 85 14.66 8.04 -12.45
C LEU A 85 15.94 8.08 -13.29
N LEU A 86 16.91 7.21 -12.98
CA LEU A 86 18.21 7.13 -13.65
C LEU A 86 18.41 5.81 -14.40
N TRP A 87 17.37 5.20 -14.89
CA TRP A 87 17.44 3.93 -15.60
C TRP A 87 18.52 3.90 -16.69
N PRO A 88 19.25 2.78 -16.88
CA PRO A 88 20.24 2.65 -17.96
C PRO A 88 19.58 2.41 -19.32
N GLN A 89 18.38 1.83 -19.33
CA GLN A 89 17.54 1.63 -20.51
C GLN A 89 16.05 1.75 -20.14
N PRO A 90 15.17 2.10 -21.10
CA PRO A 90 13.73 2.10 -20.88
C PRO A 90 13.20 0.75 -20.40
N GLY A 91 12.20 0.79 -19.52
CA GLY A 91 11.49 -0.38 -19.01
C GLY A 91 10.13 -0.01 -18.46
N ALA A 92 9.33 -1.00 -18.11
CA ALA A 92 8.06 -0.76 -17.44
C ALA A 92 8.30 -0.11 -16.07
N VAL A 93 7.39 0.78 -15.65
CA VAL A 93 7.50 1.49 -14.36
C VAL A 93 6.31 1.14 -13.48
N ARG A 94 6.59 0.47 -12.36
CA ARG A 94 5.61 0.20 -11.30
C ARG A 94 5.60 1.33 -10.28
N PHE A 95 4.43 1.72 -9.78
CA PHE A 95 4.33 2.77 -8.76
C PHE A 95 2.97 2.77 -8.05
N ASP A 96 2.99 3.26 -6.80
CA ASP A 96 1.83 3.59 -5.98
C ASP A 96 1.59 5.11 -5.94
N ALA A 97 2.60 5.88 -5.55
CA ALA A 97 2.52 7.31 -5.31
C ALA A 97 3.62 8.07 -6.06
N PRO A 98 3.27 8.76 -7.14
CA PRO A 98 4.23 9.56 -7.90
C PRO A 98 4.72 10.78 -7.12
N ALA A 99 5.89 11.31 -7.50
CA ALA A 99 6.51 12.46 -6.86
C ALA A 99 5.64 13.73 -6.95
N ALA A 100 4.68 13.77 -7.86
CA ALA A 100 3.73 14.88 -7.99
C ALA A 100 3.01 15.16 -6.66
N GLY A 101 2.53 14.12 -5.97
CA GLY A 101 1.82 14.23 -4.70
C GLY A 101 2.70 14.04 -3.48
N ASN A 102 3.72 13.15 -3.54
CA ASN A 102 4.50 12.80 -2.36
C ASN A 102 5.82 13.57 -2.19
N ARG A 103 6.19 14.43 -3.14
CA ARG A 103 7.38 15.32 -3.11
C ARG A 103 7.01 16.78 -3.37
N PRO A 104 6.23 17.42 -2.49
CA PRO A 104 5.79 18.80 -2.70
C PRO A 104 6.95 19.80 -2.61
N GLY A 105 6.77 20.99 -3.20
CA GLY A 105 7.71 22.11 -3.11
C GLY A 105 9.12 21.78 -3.60
N ARG A 106 10.14 22.18 -2.84
CA ARG A 106 11.56 21.98 -3.17
C ARG A 106 12.00 20.51 -3.12
N HIS A 107 11.28 19.68 -2.40
CA HIS A 107 11.63 18.26 -2.25
C HIS A 107 11.54 17.48 -3.56
N GLY A 108 10.71 17.91 -4.50
CA GLY A 108 10.52 17.26 -5.80
C GLY A 108 11.04 18.05 -7.02
N VAL A 109 11.88 19.07 -6.80
CA VAL A 109 12.27 20.00 -7.87
C VAL A 109 12.93 19.33 -9.08
N TRP A 110 13.74 18.32 -8.86
CA TRP A 110 14.39 17.57 -9.94
C TRP A 110 13.68 16.22 -10.24
N GLN A 111 13.11 15.57 -9.22
CA GLN A 111 12.43 14.27 -9.41
C GLN A 111 11.20 14.40 -10.29
N ARG A 112 10.33 15.36 -10.00
CA ARG A 112 9.06 15.53 -10.73
C ARG A 112 9.22 15.69 -12.25
N PRO A 113 10.11 16.53 -12.77
CA PRO A 113 10.31 16.61 -14.21
C PRO A 113 10.94 15.35 -14.80
N VAL A 114 11.90 14.72 -14.11
CA VAL A 114 12.51 13.47 -14.56
C VAL A 114 11.49 12.33 -14.53
N GLU A 115 10.73 12.18 -13.44
CA GLU A 115 9.68 11.17 -13.34
C GLU A 115 8.63 11.33 -14.44
N ARG A 116 8.11 12.55 -14.66
CA ARG A 116 7.15 12.80 -15.74
C ARG A 116 7.71 12.42 -17.12
N ARG A 117 8.99 12.63 -17.32
CA ARG A 117 9.66 12.20 -18.53
C ARG A 117 9.72 10.67 -18.61
N ARG A 118 10.12 9.97 -17.53
CA ARG A 118 10.21 8.51 -17.49
C ARG A 118 8.86 7.84 -17.70
N LEU A 119 7.80 8.37 -17.08
CA LEU A 119 6.44 7.84 -17.26
C LEU A 119 5.94 7.97 -18.71
N ARG A 120 6.40 8.97 -19.46
CA ARG A 120 6.08 9.11 -20.90
C ARG A 120 6.96 8.24 -21.81
N GLU A 121 8.22 8.01 -21.43
CA GLU A 121 9.18 7.21 -22.19
C GLU A 121 9.06 5.70 -21.90
N ALA A 122 8.38 5.33 -20.82
CA ALA A 122 8.18 3.93 -20.44
C ALA A 122 7.35 3.20 -21.51
N PRO A 123 7.73 1.98 -21.91
CA PRO A 123 6.92 1.16 -22.81
C PRO A 123 5.59 0.73 -22.16
N LEU A 124 5.56 0.64 -20.83
CA LEU A 124 4.38 0.23 -20.07
C LEU A 124 4.41 0.85 -18.66
N LEU A 125 3.26 1.30 -18.17
CA LEU A 125 3.06 1.69 -16.78
C LEU A 125 2.36 0.57 -16.00
N VAL A 126 2.81 0.35 -14.77
CA VAL A 126 2.26 -0.69 -13.89
C VAL A 126 1.85 -0.04 -12.55
N PRO A 127 0.83 0.85 -12.56
CA PRO A 127 0.35 1.46 -11.33
C PRO A 127 -0.31 0.41 -10.42
N GLN A 128 -0.25 0.63 -9.10
CA GLN A 128 -0.89 -0.27 -8.14
C GLN A 128 -2.40 -0.02 -8.01
N ASP A 129 -2.87 1.15 -8.44
CA ASP A 129 -4.28 1.52 -8.51
C ASP A 129 -4.52 2.66 -9.53
N ALA A 130 -5.80 2.93 -9.84
CA ALA A 130 -6.18 3.99 -10.78
C ALA A 130 -5.85 5.41 -10.27
N GLY A 131 -5.89 5.63 -8.95
CA GLY A 131 -5.55 6.92 -8.34
C GLY A 131 -4.09 7.31 -8.57
N ALA A 132 -3.19 6.32 -8.64
CA ALA A 132 -1.79 6.54 -8.96
C ALA A 132 -1.60 7.14 -10.37
N LEU A 133 -2.38 6.69 -11.36
CA LEU A 133 -2.39 7.29 -12.70
C LEU A 133 -2.92 8.73 -12.67
N VAL A 134 -4.00 8.98 -11.95
CA VAL A 134 -4.56 10.33 -11.81
C VAL A 134 -3.54 11.26 -11.16
N GLU A 135 -2.90 10.85 -10.07
CA GLU A 135 -1.87 11.65 -9.38
C GLU A 135 -0.62 11.85 -10.27
N ALA A 136 -0.30 10.91 -11.15
CA ALA A 136 0.77 11.05 -12.15
C ALA A 136 0.44 12.03 -13.29
N GLY A 137 -0.77 12.58 -13.33
CA GLY A 137 -1.25 13.46 -14.39
C GLY A 137 -1.80 12.73 -15.61
N SER A 138 -2.31 11.52 -15.40
CA SER A 138 -2.96 10.68 -16.42
C SER A 138 -2.11 10.57 -17.70
N PRO A 139 -0.90 10.01 -17.62
CA PRO A 139 -0.03 9.84 -18.79
C PRO A 139 -0.74 8.96 -19.84
N THR A 140 -0.50 9.25 -21.13
CA THR A 140 -1.10 8.52 -22.25
C THR A 140 -0.40 7.19 -22.56
N THR A 141 0.67 6.86 -21.84
CA THR A 141 1.39 5.59 -21.95
C THR A 141 0.46 4.43 -21.58
N GLU A 142 0.53 3.33 -22.32
CA GLU A 142 -0.23 2.11 -22.02
C GLU A 142 0.00 1.69 -20.56
N SER A 143 -1.06 1.25 -19.87
CA SER A 143 -0.96 0.88 -18.46
C SER A 143 -1.74 -0.38 -18.14
N VAL A 144 -1.22 -1.14 -17.15
CA VAL A 144 -1.90 -2.28 -16.52
C VAL A 144 -1.89 -2.05 -15.02
N ILE A 145 -3.06 -1.99 -14.40
CA ILE A 145 -3.18 -1.85 -12.95
C ILE A 145 -2.90 -3.20 -12.31
N VAL A 146 -1.85 -3.26 -11.48
CA VAL A 146 -1.47 -4.47 -10.74
C VAL A 146 -1.44 -4.15 -9.25
N PRO A 147 -2.50 -4.47 -8.51
CA PRO A 147 -2.60 -4.22 -7.08
C PRO A 147 -1.52 -4.97 -6.27
N ILE A 148 -1.30 -4.53 -5.03
CA ILE A 148 -0.59 -5.34 -4.03
C ILE A 148 -1.57 -6.38 -3.51
N PRO A 149 -1.27 -7.69 -3.57
CA PRO A 149 -2.18 -8.70 -3.08
C PRO A 149 -2.30 -8.66 -1.56
N VAL A 150 -3.52 -8.87 -1.08
CA VAL A 150 -3.84 -8.98 0.35
C VAL A 150 -4.65 -10.24 0.58
N GLU A 151 -4.18 -11.06 1.54
CA GLU A 151 -4.85 -12.29 1.93
C GLU A 151 -5.31 -12.23 3.40
N PRO A 152 -6.37 -12.93 3.76
CA PRO A 152 -6.67 -13.19 5.16
C PRO A 152 -5.46 -13.80 5.85
N SER A 153 -5.22 -13.40 7.08
CA SER A 153 -4.18 -14.06 7.88
C SER A 153 -4.63 -15.45 8.36
N ASP A 154 -3.66 -16.29 8.73
CA ASP A 154 -3.93 -17.63 9.24
C ASP A 154 -4.86 -17.55 10.48
N GLY A 155 -5.95 -18.33 10.45
CA GLY A 155 -6.99 -18.33 11.46
C GLY A 155 -8.29 -17.62 11.07
N GLY A 156 -8.32 -16.89 9.98
CA GLY A 156 -9.53 -16.26 9.42
C GLY A 156 -10.21 -15.25 10.36
N ALA A 157 -11.47 -14.91 10.06
CA ALA A 157 -12.26 -13.93 10.80
C ALA A 157 -12.87 -14.43 12.14
N GLY A 158 -12.61 -15.66 12.56
CA GLY A 158 -13.36 -16.37 13.62
C GLY A 158 -12.80 -16.28 15.05
N GLY A 159 -11.97 -15.29 15.39
CA GLY A 159 -11.40 -15.16 16.74
C GLY A 159 -12.21 -14.26 17.69
N VAL A 160 -11.89 -14.33 18.99
CA VAL A 160 -12.43 -13.40 19.98
C VAL A 160 -11.90 -11.99 19.72
N ARG A 161 -12.81 -11.02 19.56
CA ARG A 161 -12.48 -9.59 19.36
C ARG A 161 -12.55 -8.85 20.71
N ASP A 162 -11.47 -8.95 21.47
CA ASP A 162 -11.34 -8.39 22.82
C ASP A 162 -10.69 -6.99 22.87
N ILE A 163 -10.25 -6.46 21.73
CA ILE A 163 -9.71 -5.10 21.58
C ILE A 163 -10.79 -4.23 20.93
N ALA A 164 -11.20 -3.14 21.61
CA ALA A 164 -12.24 -2.28 21.07
C ALA A 164 -11.79 -1.61 19.76
N ALA A 165 -10.60 -0.98 19.74
CA ALA A 165 -10.09 -0.32 18.56
C ALA A 165 -8.57 -0.52 18.40
N LEU A 166 -8.11 -0.55 17.13
CA LEU A 166 -6.70 -0.61 16.75
C LEU A 166 -6.39 0.50 15.75
N THR A 167 -5.22 1.13 15.88
CA THR A 167 -4.66 2.02 14.86
C THR A 167 -3.20 1.72 14.59
N TYR A 168 -2.72 2.00 13.38
CA TYR A 168 -1.32 1.83 12.98
C TYR A 168 -0.66 3.18 12.71
N ALA A 169 0.45 3.49 13.38
CA ALA A 169 1.00 4.83 13.43
C ALA A 169 2.53 4.91 13.40
N THR A 170 3.22 4.16 12.54
CA THR A 170 4.70 4.28 12.35
C THR A 170 5.15 5.69 11.98
N ASN A 171 4.33 6.44 11.28
CA ASN A 171 4.49 7.89 11.10
C ASN A 171 3.23 8.57 11.67
N PRO A 172 3.23 8.97 12.94
CA PRO A 172 2.05 9.44 13.63
C PRO A 172 1.43 10.69 12.99
N TYR A 173 2.24 11.58 12.43
CA TYR A 173 1.73 12.75 11.73
C TYR A 173 1.03 12.37 10.41
N LYS A 174 1.72 11.58 9.54
CA LYS A 174 1.15 11.15 8.25
C LYS A 174 -0.13 10.32 8.45
N LYS A 175 -0.14 9.42 9.44
CA LYS A 175 -1.28 8.54 9.75
C LYS A 175 -2.36 9.22 10.59
N GLY A 176 -2.16 10.49 11.01
CA GLY A 176 -3.17 11.28 11.73
C GLY A 176 -3.49 10.75 13.11
N LEU A 177 -2.49 10.22 13.84
CA LEU A 177 -2.69 9.65 15.17
C LEU A 177 -3.34 10.64 16.15
N ASP A 178 -2.99 11.91 16.08
CA ASP A 178 -3.59 12.98 16.89
C ASP A 178 -5.11 13.11 16.68
N ARG A 179 -5.57 12.97 15.44
CA ARG A 179 -7.02 12.97 15.09
C ARG A 179 -7.71 11.73 15.65
N VAL A 180 -7.09 10.56 15.51
CA VAL A 180 -7.62 9.29 16.05
C VAL A 180 -7.72 9.36 17.56
N LEU A 181 -6.67 9.85 18.25
CA LEU A 181 -6.66 9.96 19.70
C LEU A 181 -7.71 10.97 20.21
N ALA A 182 -7.90 12.09 19.54
CA ALA A 182 -8.92 13.07 19.91
C ALA A 182 -10.35 12.52 19.69
N ALA A 183 -10.59 11.80 18.60
CA ALA A 183 -11.86 11.15 18.34
C ALA A 183 -12.15 10.03 19.36
N TRP A 184 -11.14 9.21 19.67
CA TRP A 184 -11.26 8.13 20.65
C TRP A 184 -11.61 8.64 22.04
N GLU A 185 -10.90 9.66 22.52
CA GLU A 185 -11.16 10.25 23.84
C GLU A 185 -12.59 10.78 24.00
N ALA A 186 -13.16 11.29 22.89
CA ALA A 186 -14.52 11.85 22.90
C ALA A 186 -15.63 10.77 22.98
N VAL A 187 -15.35 9.50 22.58
CA VAL A 187 -16.41 8.49 22.39
C VAL A 187 -16.19 7.17 23.12
N ARG A 188 -14.97 6.91 23.63
CA ARG A 188 -14.68 5.65 24.32
C ARG A 188 -15.55 5.47 25.56
N ARG A 189 -15.92 4.23 25.87
CA ARG A 189 -16.47 3.85 27.17
C ARG A 189 -15.34 3.51 28.15
N GLU A 190 -15.65 3.41 29.43
CA GLU A 190 -14.65 3.27 30.51
C GLU A 190 -13.80 1.98 30.35
N ASP A 191 -14.43 0.90 29.90
CA ASP A 191 -13.84 -0.43 29.70
C ASP A 191 -13.23 -0.66 28.31
N GLU A 192 -13.29 0.34 27.42
CA GLU A 192 -12.78 0.24 26.05
C GLU A 192 -11.33 0.75 25.92
N GLU A 193 -10.52 0.00 25.16
CA GLU A 193 -9.13 0.35 24.88
C GLU A 193 -8.87 0.52 23.37
N LEU A 194 -8.13 1.60 23.02
CA LEU A 194 -7.48 1.76 21.73
C LEU A 194 -6.05 1.26 21.81
N VAL A 195 -5.67 0.32 20.96
CA VAL A 195 -4.28 -0.11 20.81
C VAL A 195 -3.62 0.67 19.66
N VAL A 196 -2.45 1.26 19.94
CA VAL A 196 -1.64 1.97 18.95
C VAL A 196 -0.44 1.09 18.56
N ALA A 197 -0.44 0.54 17.36
CA ALA A 197 0.66 -0.26 16.82
C ALA A 197 1.64 0.59 15.98
N GLY A 198 2.90 0.15 15.89
CA GLY A 198 3.95 0.78 15.09
C GLY A 198 4.68 1.93 15.78
N LEU A 199 4.33 2.26 17.02
CA LEU A 199 4.92 3.34 17.79
C LEU A 199 4.98 2.98 19.27
N ARG A 200 6.04 3.40 19.97
CA ARG A 200 6.10 3.40 21.43
C ARG A 200 5.64 4.76 21.96
N GLY A 201 4.88 4.73 23.05
CA GLY A 201 4.40 5.92 23.73
C GLY A 201 4.01 5.57 25.16
N PRO A 202 3.73 6.58 26.01
CA PRO A 202 3.23 6.35 27.36
C PRO A 202 1.77 5.85 27.30
N ASP A 203 1.49 4.73 27.96
CA ASP A 203 0.13 4.29 28.16
C ASP A 203 -0.66 5.30 28.98
N ARG A 204 -1.93 5.41 28.70
CA ARG A 204 -2.87 6.29 29.39
C ARG A 204 -4.25 5.64 29.45
N PRO A 205 -5.15 6.08 30.31
CA PRO A 205 -6.48 5.47 30.41
C PRO A 205 -7.15 5.35 29.04
N GLY A 206 -7.53 4.10 28.68
CA GLY A 206 -8.17 3.77 27.39
C GLY A 206 -7.26 3.81 26.17
N VAL A 207 -5.91 3.96 26.31
CA VAL A 207 -4.96 3.91 25.18
C VAL A 207 -3.69 3.17 25.58
N ARG A 208 -3.36 2.10 24.87
CA ARG A 208 -2.14 1.30 25.03
C ARG A 208 -1.28 1.35 23.77
N TYR A 209 0.03 1.47 23.93
CA TYR A 209 0.99 1.47 22.84
C TYR A 209 1.67 0.09 22.73
N ALA A 210 1.43 -0.62 21.63
CA ALA A 210 2.01 -1.94 21.38
C ALA A 210 3.46 -1.91 20.85
N GLY A 211 3.98 -0.72 20.51
CA GLY A 211 5.33 -0.61 19.95
C GLY A 211 5.41 -1.06 18.49
N THR A 212 6.64 -1.27 18.03
CA THR A 212 6.91 -1.85 16.70
C THR A 212 6.71 -3.35 16.77
N LEU A 213 5.88 -3.87 15.90
CA LEU A 213 5.54 -5.29 15.78
C LEU A 213 6.06 -5.81 14.45
N ASP A 214 6.32 -7.09 14.38
CA ASP A 214 6.42 -7.76 13.09
C ASP A 214 5.03 -7.88 12.42
N HIS A 215 5.00 -8.39 11.20
CA HIS A 215 3.77 -8.43 10.42
C HIS A 215 2.73 -9.39 11.03
N ASP A 216 3.18 -10.54 11.50
CA ASP A 216 2.29 -11.58 12.03
C ASP A 216 1.68 -11.16 13.38
N ASP A 217 2.48 -10.56 14.25
CA ASP A 217 2.02 -9.97 15.51
C ASP A 217 1.03 -8.82 15.27
N TYR A 218 1.30 -7.96 14.29
CA TYR A 218 0.36 -6.92 13.91
C TYR A 218 -0.96 -7.49 13.38
N ARG A 219 -0.91 -8.50 12.50
CA ARG A 219 -2.11 -9.18 11.98
C ARG A 219 -2.88 -9.89 13.10
N ALA A 220 -2.18 -10.46 14.09
CA ALA A 220 -2.81 -11.05 15.27
C ALA A 220 -3.58 -10.01 16.10
N LEU A 221 -3.03 -8.81 16.30
CA LEU A 221 -3.76 -7.72 16.95
C LEU A 221 -4.96 -7.25 16.11
N LEU A 222 -4.81 -7.19 14.80
CA LEU A 222 -5.87 -6.76 13.89
C LEU A 222 -7.08 -7.70 13.96
N ARG A 223 -6.88 -9.03 14.01
CA ARG A 223 -7.96 -10.01 14.20
C ARG A 223 -8.70 -9.88 15.54
N ARG A 224 -7.99 -9.42 16.58
CA ARG A 224 -8.56 -9.18 17.91
C ARG A 224 -9.29 -7.85 18.02
N ALA A 225 -9.09 -6.93 17.09
CA ALA A 225 -9.74 -5.64 17.11
C ALA A 225 -11.16 -5.71 16.54
N ARG A 226 -12.11 -5.05 17.21
CA ARG A 226 -13.46 -4.87 16.67
C ARG A 226 -13.46 -3.84 15.55
N VAL A 227 -12.68 -2.75 15.71
CA VAL A 227 -12.58 -1.66 14.76
C VAL A 227 -11.11 -1.31 14.50
N TYR A 228 -10.72 -1.19 13.22
CA TYR A 228 -9.51 -0.53 12.81
C TYR A 228 -9.83 0.92 12.45
N VAL A 229 -9.16 1.89 13.09
CA VAL A 229 -9.41 3.31 12.87
C VAL A 229 -8.16 4.03 12.38
N THR A 230 -8.32 4.90 11.37
CA THR A 230 -7.23 5.73 10.85
C THR A 230 -7.77 7.05 10.30
N ALA A 231 -6.99 8.14 10.40
CA ALA A 231 -7.38 9.45 9.91
C ALA A 231 -6.18 10.14 9.19
N PRO A 232 -5.68 9.54 8.10
CA PRO A 232 -4.43 9.95 7.49
C PRO A 232 -4.50 11.37 6.94
N ARG A 233 -3.37 12.09 6.96
CA ARG A 233 -3.17 13.34 6.24
C ARG A 233 -2.76 13.12 4.79
N ARG A 234 -2.24 11.94 4.51
CA ARG A 234 -1.99 11.40 3.18
C ARG A 234 -1.96 9.87 3.27
N GLU A 235 -2.63 9.20 2.34
CA GLU A 235 -2.56 7.75 2.19
C GLU A 235 -2.21 7.41 0.74
N ASP A 236 -1.13 6.66 0.57
CA ASP A 236 -0.66 6.32 -0.78
C ASP A 236 -1.36 5.07 -1.33
N TYR A 237 -1.65 4.08 -0.48
CA TYR A 237 -2.33 2.85 -0.91
C TYR A 237 -3.46 2.42 0.02
N GLY A 238 -3.21 2.37 1.32
CA GLY A 238 -4.17 1.90 2.31
C GLY A 238 -4.07 0.40 2.59
N ILE A 239 -2.84 -0.14 2.59
CA ILE A 239 -2.63 -1.58 2.82
C ILE A 239 -3.20 -2.06 4.16
N ALA A 240 -3.03 -1.29 5.23
CA ALA A 240 -3.53 -1.65 6.55
C ALA A 240 -5.07 -1.71 6.61
N GLN A 241 -5.76 -0.88 5.84
CA GLN A 241 -7.21 -0.92 5.70
C GLN A 241 -7.66 -2.17 4.92
N LEU A 242 -6.94 -2.52 3.84
CA LEU A 242 -7.21 -3.75 3.09
C LEU A 242 -6.94 -5.01 3.94
N GLU A 243 -5.87 -5.00 4.73
CA GLU A 243 -5.56 -6.07 5.68
C GLU A 243 -6.65 -6.21 6.76
N ALA A 244 -7.17 -5.07 7.26
CA ALA A 244 -8.28 -5.08 8.20
C ALA A 244 -9.55 -5.70 7.61
N LEU A 245 -9.90 -5.35 6.37
CA LEU A 245 -11.00 -5.98 5.65
C LEU A 245 -10.76 -7.47 5.41
N ALA A 246 -9.52 -7.86 5.05
CA ALA A 246 -9.16 -9.27 4.84
C ALA A 246 -9.35 -10.13 6.11
N ASP A 247 -9.11 -9.54 7.29
CA ASP A 247 -9.30 -10.19 8.59
C ASP A 247 -10.70 -9.96 9.18
N GLY A 248 -11.63 -9.39 8.41
CA GLY A 248 -13.01 -9.15 8.84
C GLY A 248 -13.13 -8.08 9.94
N THR A 249 -12.13 -7.21 10.09
CA THR A 249 -12.15 -6.11 11.07
C THR A 249 -12.86 -4.90 10.45
N ARG A 250 -13.82 -4.32 11.18
CA ARG A 250 -14.53 -3.11 10.74
C ARG A 250 -13.56 -1.96 10.57
N VAL A 251 -13.69 -1.20 9.47
CA VAL A 251 -12.75 -0.12 9.14
C VAL A 251 -13.43 1.24 9.22
N VAL A 252 -12.84 2.13 10.01
CA VAL A 252 -13.20 3.55 10.06
C VAL A 252 -12.05 4.38 9.53
N THR A 253 -12.33 5.25 8.57
CA THR A 253 -11.31 6.10 7.97
C THR A 253 -11.83 7.48 7.59
N THR A 254 -10.91 8.34 7.14
CA THR A 254 -11.24 9.66 6.59
C THR A 254 -10.70 9.80 5.17
N PRO A 255 -11.32 10.62 4.31
CA PRO A 255 -10.70 10.98 3.04
C PRO A 255 -9.33 11.63 3.28
N ALA A 256 -8.39 11.35 2.39
CA ALA A 256 -7.04 11.92 2.44
C ALA A 256 -6.51 12.11 1.01
N PRO A 257 -5.60 13.08 0.79
CA PRO A 257 -4.82 13.16 -0.45
C PRO A 257 -3.99 11.89 -0.66
N GLY A 258 -3.75 11.56 -1.93
CA GLY A 258 -3.02 10.37 -2.39
C GLY A 258 -3.92 9.43 -3.19
N PRO A 259 -3.35 8.41 -3.82
CA PRO A 259 -4.10 7.42 -4.59
C PRO A 259 -5.16 6.68 -3.77
N TYR A 260 -4.79 6.21 -2.60
CA TYR A 260 -5.66 5.63 -1.58
C TYR A 260 -6.61 4.53 -2.10
N ALA A 261 -6.05 3.46 -2.64
CA ALA A 261 -6.78 2.34 -3.26
C ALA A 261 -7.92 1.75 -2.41
N ALA A 262 -7.77 1.73 -1.09
CA ALA A 262 -8.80 1.20 -0.18
C ALA A 262 -10.02 2.14 -0.01
N LEU A 263 -9.90 3.46 -0.25
CA LEU A 263 -10.96 4.41 0.06
C LEU A 263 -12.25 4.20 -0.76
N PRO A 264 -12.19 3.97 -2.09
CA PRO A 264 -13.40 3.71 -2.88
C PRO A 264 -14.18 2.50 -2.38
N LEU A 265 -13.50 1.42 -2.01
CA LEU A 265 -14.12 0.20 -1.47
C LEU A 265 -14.86 0.48 -0.16
N LEU A 266 -14.18 1.18 0.76
CA LEU A 266 -14.76 1.53 2.05
C LEU A 266 -16.01 2.41 1.89
N ALA A 267 -16.05 3.26 0.86
CA ALA A 267 -17.18 4.11 0.52
C ALA A 267 -18.26 3.41 -0.32
N GLY A 268 -18.12 2.12 -0.63
CA GLY A 268 -19.08 1.36 -1.43
C GLY A 268 -19.01 1.63 -2.94
N VAL A 269 -17.96 2.28 -3.41
CA VAL A 269 -17.79 2.53 -4.85
C VAL A 269 -17.41 1.23 -5.56
N GLY A 270 -18.25 0.80 -6.49
CA GLY A 270 -18.07 -0.44 -7.25
C GLY A 270 -18.62 -1.69 -6.57
N ALA A 271 -19.26 -1.58 -5.40
CA ALA A 271 -20.02 -2.69 -4.82
C ALA A 271 -21.29 -2.96 -5.65
N GLU A 272 -21.67 -4.23 -5.82
CA GLU A 272 -22.86 -4.62 -6.61
C GLU A 272 -24.14 -4.00 -6.05
N ASP A 273 -24.25 -3.88 -4.73
CA ASP A 273 -25.37 -3.27 -4.01
C ASP A 273 -25.14 -1.81 -3.63
N GLY A 274 -23.98 -1.23 -3.96
CA GLY A 274 -23.57 0.12 -3.57
C GLY A 274 -23.37 0.30 -2.06
N ALA A 275 -23.42 -0.78 -1.27
CA ALA A 275 -23.29 -0.69 0.18
C ALA A 275 -21.82 -0.50 0.60
N PRO A 276 -21.51 0.51 1.45
CA PRO A 276 -20.17 0.70 1.97
C PRO A 276 -19.77 -0.46 2.88
N VAL A 277 -18.53 -0.89 2.79
CA VAL A 277 -17.96 -1.91 3.68
C VAL A 277 -17.22 -1.28 4.87
N GLY A 278 -17.10 0.04 4.90
CA GLY A 278 -16.45 0.80 5.97
C GLY A 278 -17.22 2.07 6.34
N TRP A 279 -16.71 2.76 7.34
CA TRP A 279 -17.21 4.06 7.79
C TRP A 279 -16.24 5.15 7.36
N VAL A 280 -16.63 5.95 6.39
CA VAL A 280 -15.81 7.08 5.89
C VAL A 280 -16.39 8.37 6.48
N ALA A 281 -15.60 9.06 7.31
CA ALA A 281 -16.02 10.24 8.06
C ALA A 281 -15.17 11.47 7.73
N ASP A 282 -15.68 12.65 8.05
CA ASP A 282 -14.88 13.87 8.10
C ASP A 282 -13.75 13.73 9.16
N PRO A 283 -12.55 14.31 8.96
CA PRO A 283 -11.42 14.17 9.89
C PRO A 283 -11.58 14.98 11.20
N SER A 284 -12.71 15.66 11.43
CA SER A 284 -12.98 16.29 12.72
C SER A 284 -13.15 15.25 13.83
N PRO A 285 -12.70 15.52 15.07
CA PRO A 285 -12.84 14.60 16.19
C PRO A 285 -14.30 14.14 16.41
N ALA A 286 -15.26 15.02 16.24
CA ALA A 286 -16.67 14.69 16.44
C ALA A 286 -17.20 13.71 15.38
N ALA A 287 -16.96 13.98 14.09
CA ALA A 287 -17.43 13.12 13.01
C ALA A 287 -16.72 11.76 13.01
N LEU A 288 -15.38 11.77 13.19
CA LEU A 288 -14.60 10.53 13.29
C LEU A 288 -15.00 9.72 14.52
N GLY A 289 -15.23 10.34 15.67
CA GLY A 289 -15.69 9.69 16.89
C GLY A 289 -17.08 9.07 16.70
N ALA A 290 -18.01 9.79 16.07
CA ALA A 290 -19.34 9.24 15.77
C ALA A 290 -19.24 8.01 14.85
N ALA A 291 -18.36 8.02 13.84
CA ALA A 291 -18.14 6.88 12.97
C ALA A 291 -17.51 5.69 13.71
N VAL A 292 -16.55 5.93 14.61
CA VAL A 292 -15.96 4.91 15.47
C VAL A 292 -17.05 4.28 16.36
N ARG A 293 -17.91 5.09 16.97
CA ARG A 293 -19.00 4.59 17.80
C ARG A 293 -20.00 3.78 16.98
N ALA A 294 -20.39 4.27 15.80
CA ALA A 294 -21.28 3.53 14.92
C ALA A 294 -20.71 2.15 14.51
N ALA A 295 -19.41 2.10 14.22
CA ALA A 295 -18.73 0.83 13.87
C ALA A 295 -18.64 -0.13 15.07
N LEU A 296 -18.41 0.39 16.28
CA LEU A 296 -18.36 -0.42 17.51
C LEU A 296 -19.74 -0.93 17.94
N ASP A 297 -20.79 -0.17 17.68
CA ASP A 297 -22.20 -0.51 18.02
C ASP A 297 -22.92 -1.22 16.85
N ASP A 298 -22.23 -1.46 15.72
CA ASP A 298 -22.82 -2.19 14.60
C ASP A 298 -23.20 -3.60 14.99
N ALA A 299 -24.50 -3.92 14.83
CA ALA A 299 -25.09 -5.20 15.23
C ALA A 299 -24.93 -6.29 14.15
N THR A 300 -24.30 -6.00 13.03
CA THR A 300 -24.02 -7.00 11.99
C THR A 300 -23.14 -8.11 12.56
N ASP A 301 -23.56 -9.33 12.39
CA ASP A 301 -22.78 -10.52 12.78
C ASP A 301 -21.37 -10.46 12.17
N ASP A 302 -20.35 -10.82 12.95
CA ASP A 302 -18.95 -10.69 12.51
C ASP A 302 -18.63 -11.57 11.29
N ALA A 303 -19.25 -12.75 11.16
CA ALA A 303 -19.04 -13.59 9.99
C ALA A 303 -19.70 -12.98 8.74
N VAL A 304 -20.91 -12.43 8.87
CA VAL A 304 -21.60 -11.72 7.77
C VAL A 304 -20.80 -10.50 7.32
N TYR A 305 -20.26 -9.71 8.29
CA TYR A 305 -19.39 -8.59 7.94
C TYR A 305 -18.12 -9.05 7.23
N ALA A 306 -17.47 -10.11 7.74
CA ALA A 306 -16.24 -10.65 7.15
C ALA A 306 -16.45 -11.13 5.71
N ASP A 307 -17.55 -11.81 5.41
CA ASP A 307 -17.88 -12.27 4.06
C ASP A 307 -18.06 -11.08 3.10
N ARG A 308 -18.74 -10.01 3.54
CA ARG A 308 -18.89 -8.78 2.75
C ARG A 308 -17.53 -8.08 2.53
N ALA A 309 -16.70 -8.00 3.56
CA ALA A 309 -15.37 -7.41 3.48
C ALA A 309 -14.46 -8.18 2.51
N LEU A 310 -14.48 -9.52 2.57
CA LEU A 310 -13.74 -10.39 1.66
C LEU A 310 -14.24 -10.28 0.21
N ALA A 311 -15.54 -10.16 -0.01
CA ALA A 311 -16.09 -9.90 -1.33
C ALA A 311 -15.62 -8.56 -1.89
N ALA A 312 -15.62 -7.51 -1.08
CA ALA A 312 -15.18 -6.18 -1.49
C ALA A 312 -13.69 -6.13 -1.89
N ILE A 313 -12.82 -6.89 -1.21
CA ILE A 313 -11.38 -6.96 -1.55
C ILE A 313 -11.04 -8.03 -2.60
N ALA A 314 -12.03 -8.70 -3.21
CA ALA A 314 -11.78 -9.75 -4.22
C ALA A 314 -10.78 -9.35 -5.32
N PRO A 315 -10.77 -8.10 -5.85
CA PRO A 315 -9.78 -7.67 -6.84
C PRO A 315 -8.34 -7.61 -6.30
N PHE A 316 -8.18 -7.53 -4.98
CA PHE A 316 -6.88 -7.49 -4.30
C PHE A 316 -6.41 -8.86 -3.82
N ARG A 317 -7.19 -9.93 -4.03
CA ARG A 317 -6.78 -11.28 -3.65
C ARG A 317 -5.68 -11.77 -4.59
N ARG A 318 -4.74 -12.54 -4.06
CA ARG A 318 -3.59 -13.08 -4.83
C ARG A 318 -4.04 -13.74 -6.13
N ALA A 319 -5.09 -14.54 -6.10
CA ALA A 319 -5.59 -15.20 -7.30
C ALA A 319 -6.06 -14.23 -8.40
N ALA A 320 -6.66 -13.10 -8.02
CA ALA A 320 -7.05 -12.05 -8.97
C ALA A 320 -5.84 -11.29 -9.51
N VAL A 321 -4.89 -10.95 -8.64
CA VAL A 321 -3.64 -10.27 -9.03
C VAL A 321 -2.80 -11.16 -9.93
N ASP A 322 -2.64 -12.45 -9.61
CA ASP A 322 -1.91 -13.42 -10.43
C ASP A 322 -2.54 -13.58 -11.82
N ARG A 323 -3.88 -13.58 -11.90
CA ARG A 323 -4.59 -13.58 -13.18
C ARG A 323 -4.29 -12.32 -13.99
N THR A 324 -4.37 -11.14 -13.39
CA THR A 324 -4.00 -9.87 -14.06
C THR A 324 -2.55 -9.91 -14.55
N VAL A 325 -1.64 -10.44 -13.73
CA VAL A 325 -0.23 -10.59 -14.14
C VAL A 325 -0.08 -11.54 -15.31
N ALA A 326 -0.75 -12.70 -15.29
CA ALA A 326 -0.64 -13.72 -16.34
C ALA A 326 -1.33 -13.30 -17.66
N GLU A 327 -2.53 -12.71 -17.58
CA GLU A 327 -3.37 -12.43 -18.74
C GLU A 327 -3.12 -11.04 -19.33
N GLU A 328 -2.68 -10.09 -18.52
CA GLU A 328 -2.54 -8.71 -18.95
C GLU A 328 -1.10 -8.17 -18.89
N LEU A 329 -0.41 -8.32 -17.77
CA LEU A 329 0.90 -7.72 -17.59
C LEU A 329 1.98 -8.44 -18.40
N LEU A 330 2.14 -9.74 -18.18
CA LEU A 330 3.21 -10.54 -18.80
C LEU A 330 3.16 -10.51 -20.34
N PRO A 331 2.01 -10.67 -21.01
CA PRO A 331 1.94 -10.56 -22.46
C PRO A 331 2.36 -9.18 -23.00
N ARG A 332 2.07 -8.10 -22.24
CA ARG A 332 2.46 -6.73 -22.63
C ARG A 332 3.94 -6.46 -22.39
N LEU A 333 4.51 -6.99 -21.32
CA LEU A 333 5.94 -6.90 -21.04
C LEU A 333 6.80 -7.60 -22.11
N LEU A 334 6.33 -8.73 -22.62
CA LEU A 334 7.07 -9.58 -23.56
C LEU A 334 6.74 -9.33 -25.03
N ARG A 335 5.94 -8.31 -25.33
CA ARG A 335 5.72 -7.89 -26.74
C ARG A 335 7.07 -7.54 -27.39
N PRO A 336 7.28 -8.01 -28.64
CA PRO A 336 8.51 -7.70 -29.40
C PRO A 336 8.66 -6.23 -29.71
#